data_3ec50eade5917e593010bdec16eb0ce2
#
_entry.id   3ec50eade5917e593010bdec16eb0ce2
#
_cell.length_a   1.000
_cell.length_b   1.000
_cell.length_c   1.000
_cell.angle_alpha   90.00
_cell.angle_beta   90.00
_cell.angle_gamma   90.00
#
_symmetry.space_group_name_H-M   'P 1'
#
loop_
_entity.id
_entity.type
_entity.pdbx_description
1 polymer ?
#
loop_
_entity_poly.entity_id
_entity_poly.type
_entity_poly.pdbx_seq_one_letter_code
_entity_poly.pdbx_strand_id
1 'polypeptide(L)'
;KAIVWQDRRTADRCGELASELPLVRAKTGLVLDPYFSGSKMEWLLVHGNVPVSPNLALGTIDSWIIWNLTHGASFVTDASNASRTMLFDITTMHWSTELCSMFGVPMHALPTVVASSGRVGETAASAGIPAGIPISGIAGDQQAALFGQACFETGSSKNTYGTGSF
;
A
#
# COMPACT_ATOMS: atom_id res chain seq x y z
N LYS A 1 11.53 -9.41 -0.59
CA LYS A 1 10.73 -10.37 0.22
C LYS A 1 9.29 -9.89 0.24
N ALA A 2 8.32 -10.81 0.32
CA ALA A 2 6.89 -10.50 0.33
C ALA A 2 6.18 -11.23 1.47
N ILE A 3 5.19 -10.56 2.06
CA ILE A 3 4.28 -11.13 3.05
C ILE A 3 2.87 -10.87 2.54
N VAL A 4 2.06 -11.93 2.43
CA VAL A 4 0.68 -11.82 1.93
C VAL A 4 -0.26 -11.23 2.97
N TRP A 5 -1.40 -10.70 2.54
CA TRP A 5 -2.39 -10.05 3.40
C TRP A 5 -2.98 -10.99 4.47
N GLN A 6 -3.11 -12.28 4.17
CA GLN A 6 -3.65 -13.31 5.09
C GLN A 6 -2.67 -13.67 6.23
N ASP A 7 -1.39 -13.32 6.09
CA ASP A 7 -0.39 -13.66 7.08
C ASP A 7 -0.59 -12.87 8.37
N ARG A 8 -0.69 -13.57 9.48
CA ARG A 8 -1.00 -12.99 10.80
C ARG A 8 0.19 -12.92 11.75
N ARG A 9 1.42 -13.08 11.24
CA ARG A 9 2.64 -13.08 12.08
C ARG A 9 2.85 -11.81 12.92
N THR A 10 2.20 -10.71 12.59
CA THR A 10 2.28 -9.42 13.28
C THR A 10 1.08 -9.16 14.20
N ALA A 11 0.25 -10.17 14.49
CA ALA A 11 -0.94 -10.01 15.33
C ALA A 11 -0.60 -9.54 16.73
N ASP A 12 0.43 -10.14 17.36
CA ASP A 12 0.87 -9.77 18.71
C ASP A 12 1.37 -8.33 18.75
N ARG A 13 2.13 -7.90 17.72
CA ARG A 13 2.59 -6.52 17.58
C ARG A 13 1.43 -5.52 17.45
N CYS A 14 0.38 -5.86 16.71
CA CYS A 14 -0.84 -5.05 16.66
C CYS A 14 -1.52 -4.96 18.03
N GLY A 15 -1.48 -6.02 18.83
CA GLY A 15 -1.97 -6.03 20.21
C GLY A 15 -1.15 -5.12 21.13
N GLU A 16 0.17 -5.15 21.03
CA GLU A 16 1.08 -4.27 21.79
C GLU A 16 0.81 -2.78 21.52
N LEU A 17 0.42 -2.45 20.30
CA LEU A 17 0.10 -1.08 19.87
C LEU A 17 -1.35 -0.66 20.19
N ALA A 18 -2.12 -1.41 20.96
CA ALA A 18 -3.54 -1.15 21.20
C ALA A 18 -3.83 0.28 21.71
N SER A 19 -2.92 0.87 22.50
CA SER A 19 -3.03 2.27 22.99
C SER A 19 -2.97 3.30 21.86
N GLU A 20 -2.37 2.97 20.72
CA GLU A 20 -2.21 3.86 19.56
C GLU A 20 -3.42 3.79 18.60
N LEU A 21 -4.40 2.93 18.86
CA LEU A 21 -5.58 2.77 18.02
C LEU A 21 -6.31 4.10 17.72
N PRO A 22 -6.47 5.04 18.69
CA PRO A 22 -7.11 6.33 18.38
C PRO A 22 -6.37 7.13 17.31
N LEU A 23 -5.03 7.17 17.37
CA LEU A 23 -4.19 7.84 16.37
C LEU A 23 -4.31 7.18 15.00
N VAL A 24 -4.17 5.85 14.93
CA VAL A 24 -4.30 5.09 13.69
C VAL A 24 -5.66 5.32 13.06
N ARG A 25 -6.73 5.22 13.85
CA ARG A 25 -8.09 5.42 13.35
C ARG A 25 -8.35 6.84 12.86
N ALA A 26 -7.86 7.85 13.58
CA ALA A 26 -8.03 9.25 13.19
C ALA A 26 -7.36 9.58 11.85
N LYS A 27 -6.16 9.03 11.62
CA LYS A 27 -5.38 9.32 10.40
C LYS A 27 -5.72 8.42 9.22
N THR A 28 -6.10 7.16 9.47
CA THR A 28 -6.23 6.16 8.40
C THR A 28 -7.64 5.61 8.22
N GLY A 29 -8.52 5.81 9.20
CA GLY A 29 -9.83 5.15 9.25
C GLY A 29 -9.75 3.64 9.56
N LEU A 30 -8.54 3.09 9.75
CA LEU A 30 -8.32 1.66 9.94
C LEU A 30 -8.30 1.28 11.43
N VAL A 31 -8.30 -0.02 11.66
CA VAL A 31 -7.98 -0.64 12.95
C VAL A 31 -6.56 -1.19 12.92
N LEU A 32 -5.98 -1.44 14.09
CA LEU A 32 -4.70 -2.15 14.20
C LEU A 32 -4.94 -3.65 13.93
N ASP A 33 -4.64 -4.08 12.72
CA ASP A 33 -4.79 -5.47 12.30
C ASP A 33 -3.61 -5.90 11.41
N PRO A 34 -3.11 -7.13 11.58
CA PRO A 34 -2.05 -7.68 10.73
C PRO A 34 -2.43 -7.80 9.24
N TYR A 35 -3.69 -7.61 8.88
CA TYR A 35 -4.13 -7.50 7.50
C TYR A 35 -3.36 -6.41 6.73
N PHE A 36 -3.09 -5.27 7.39
CA PHE A 36 -2.50 -4.09 6.77
C PHE A 36 -0.97 -4.14 6.73
N SER A 37 -0.36 -3.41 5.78
CA SER A 37 1.04 -3.58 5.42
C SER A 37 2.05 -3.01 6.42
N GLY A 38 1.70 -1.98 7.20
CA GLY A 38 2.65 -1.27 8.07
C GLY A 38 3.36 -2.18 9.07
N SER A 39 2.61 -3.00 9.82
CA SER A 39 3.19 -3.97 10.76
C SER A 39 4.05 -5.03 10.07
N LYS A 40 3.72 -5.41 8.82
CA LYS A 40 4.51 -6.36 8.02
C LYS A 40 5.81 -5.74 7.51
N MET A 41 5.80 -4.46 7.18
CA MET A 41 7.01 -3.72 6.80
C MET A 41 7.96 -3.62 8.00
N GLU A 42 7.45 -3.28 9.20
CA GLU A 42 8.21 -3.35 10.45
C GLU A 42 8.82 -4.73 10.65
N TRP A 43 8.01 -5.79 10.53
CA TRP A 43 8.49 -7.16 10.70
C TRP A 43 9.60 -7.53 9.71
N LEU A 44 9.50 -7.11 8.45
CA LEU A 44 10.53 -7.36 7.44
C LEU A 44 11.85 -6.65 7.80
N LEU A 45 11.79 -5.44 8.34
CA LEU A 45 12.98 -4.69 8.76
C LEU A 45 13.64 -5.34 9.97
N VAL A 46 12.85 -5.81 10.93
CA VAL A 46 13.36 -6.38 12.20
C VAL A 46 13.81 -7.84 12.02
N HIS A 47 13.01 -8.67 11.33
CA HIS A 47 13.22 -10.12 11.26
C HIS A 47 13.52 -10.64 9.86
N GLY A 48 13.32 -9.82 8.84
CA GLY A 48 13.47 -10.23 7.44
C GLY A 48 14.91 -10.19 6.92
N ASN A 49 15.90 -9.78 7.71
CA ASN A 49 17.25 -9.49 7.23
C ASN A 49 17.22 -8.55 6.02
N VAL A 50 16.42 -7.50 6.12
CA VAL A 50 16.33 -6.43 5.11
C VAL A 50 17.12 -5.23 5.64
N PRO A 51 18.27 -4.91 5.04
CA PRO A 51 19.08 -3.80 5.53
C PRO A 51 18.39 -2.46 5.24
N VAL A 52 18.39 -1.59 6.24
CA VAL A 52 17.98 -0.19 6.03
C VAL A 52 19.12 0.52 5.30
N SER A 53 18.88 0.92 4.07
CA SER A 53 19.85 1.60 3.21
C SER A 53 19.13 2.69 2.40
N PRO A 54 19.86 3.61 1.76
CA PRO A 54 19.26 4.59 0.84
C PRO A 54 18.51 3.97 -0.35
N ASN A 55 18.82 2.71 -0.69
CA ASN A 55 18.18 1.97 -1.77
C ASN A 55 17.05 1.04 -1.28
N LEU A 56 16.67 1.12 -0.01
CA LEU A 56 15.54 0.34 0.50
C LEU A 56 14.26 0.81 -0.18
N ALA A 57 13.47 -0.16 -0.67
CA ALA A 57 12.14 0.07 -1.20
C ALA A 57 11.13 -0.84 -0.48
N LEU A 58 10.12 -0.23 0.11
CA LEU A 58 9.00 -0.89 0.79
C LEU A 58 7.71 -0.43 0.13
N GLY A 59 6.88 -1.34 -0.32
CA GLY A 59 5.64 -0.99 -1.01
C GLY A 59 4.61 -2.11 -0.98
N THR A 60 3.48 -1.83 -1.54
CA THR A 60 2.41 -2.77 -1.83
C THR A 60 2.63 -3.42 -3.19
N ILE A 61 1.81 -4.39 -3.55
CA ILE A 61 1.99 -5.20 -4.76
C ILE A 61 1.94 -4.36 -6.05
N ASP A 62 1.15 -3.30 -6.09
CA ASP A 62 1.06 -2.35 -7.19
C ASP A 62 2.40 -1.68 -7.48
N SER A 63 3.08 -1.17 -6.43
CA SER A 63 4.41 -0.55 -6.56
C SER A 63 5.43 -1.53 -7.11
N TRP A 64 5.40 -2.79 -6.66
CA TRP A 64 6.30 -3.84 -7.15
C TRP A 64 6.02 -4.19 -8.62
N ILE A 65 4.74 -4.28 -9.02
CA ILE A 65 4.36 -4.54 -10.40
C ILE A 65 4.82 -3.41 -11.32
N ILE A 66 4.56 -2.15 -10.95
CA ILE A 66 4.98 -0.98 -11.72
C ILE A 66 6.50 -0.92 -11.84
N TRP A 67 7.21 -1.13 -10.75
CA TRP A 67 8.67 -1.20 -10.74
C TRP A 67 9.20 -2.22 -11.76
N ASN A 68 8.63 -3.42 -11.79
CA ASN A 68 9.03 -4.45 -12.74
C ASN A 68 8.63 -4.12 -14.19
N LEU A 69 7.42 -3.63 -14.40
CA LEU A 69 6.95 -3.25 -15.73
C LEU A 69 7.77 -2.11 -16.35
N THR A 70 8.25 -1.20 -15.52
CA THR A 70 9.04 -0.03 -15.95
C THR A 70 10.55 -0.26 -15.86
N HIS A 71 11.00 -1.47 -15.52
CA HIS A 71 12.41 -1.79 -15.28
C HIS A 71 13.09 -0.84 -14.29
N GLY A 72 12.38 -0.48 -13.23
CA GLY A 72 12.90 0.38 -12.17
C GLY A 72 12.73 1.89 -12.40
N ALA A 73 12.14 2.31 -13.51
CA ALA A 73 11.99 3.74 -13.81
C ALA A 73 10.91 4.43 -12.96
N SER A 74 9.93 3.69 -12.44
CA SER A 74 8.87 4.24 -11.60
C SER A 74 8.67 3.42 -10.33
N PHE A 75 8.72 4.10 -9.18
CA PHE A 75 8.38 3.53 -7.87
C PHE A 75 7.26 4.36 -7.24
N VAL A 76 6.04 4.01 -7.56
CA VAL A 76 4.82 4.76 -7.21
C VAL A 76 3.74 3.83 -6.67
N THR A 77 2.79 4.43 -5.97
CA THR A 77 1.52 3.82 -5.53
C THR A 77 0.41 4.86 -5.67
N ASP A 78 -0.84 4.44 -5.57
CA ASP A 78 -1.96 5.38 -5.50
C ASP A 78 -2.55 5.47 -4.10
N ALA A 79 -3.44 6.45 -3.88
CA ALA A 79 -4.09 6.64 -2.59
C ALA A 79 -4.91 5.42 -2.14
N SER A 80 -5.52 4.67 -3.07
CA SER A 80 -6.32 3.50 -2.71
C SER A 80 -5.47 2.37 -2.13
N ASN A 81 -4.28 2.12 -2.65
CA ASN A 81 -3.31 1.18 -2.10
C ASN A 81 -2.61 1.73 -0.85
N ALA A 82 -2.14 2.98 -0.89
CA ALA A 82 -1.47 3.62 0.25
C ALA A 82 -2.35 3.64 1.50
N SER A 83 -3.65 3.90 1.36
CA SER A 83 -4.61 3.91 2.46
C SER A 83 -4.76 2.56 3.19
N ARG A 84 -4.29 1.45 2.60
CA ARG A 84 -4.35 0.10 3.20
C ARG A 84 -3.07 -0.29 3.94
N THR A 85 -2.19 0.67 4.23
CA THR A 85 -0.89 0.39 4.84
C THR A 85 -0.80 0.66 6.34
N MET A 86 -1.72 1.40 6.94
CA MET A 86 -1.63 2.04 8.26
C MET A 86 -0.50 3.09 8.38
N LEU A 87 0.06 3.55 7.26
CA LEU A 87 1.14 4.54 7.21
C LEU A 87 0.72 5.84 6.52
N PHE A 88 -0.41 5.81 5.80
CA PHE A 88 -0.89 6.91 4.98
C PHE A 88 -2.03 7.66 5.69
N ASP A 89 -1.86 8.96 5.84
CA ASP A 89 -2.85 9.85 6.41
C ASP A 89 -3.86 10.27 5.32
N ILE A 90 -5.08 9.72 5.39
CA ILE A 90 -6.14 9.98 4.41
C ILE A 90 -6.73 11.39 4.53
N THR A 91 -6.44 12.11 5.60
CA THR A 91 -6.92 13.49 5.78
C THR A 91 -6.03 14.51 5.10
N THR A 92 -4.73 14.21 5.00
CA THR A 92 -3.73 15.06 4.34
C THR A 92 -3.29 14.52 2.98
N MET A 93 -3.62 13.25 2.67
CA MET A 93 -3.21 12.53 1.47
C MET A 93 -1.69 12.38 1.32
N HIS A 94 -1.01 12.16 2.46
CA HIS A 94 0.45 11.98 2.51
C HIS A 94 0.83 10.83 3.47
N TRP A 95 2.05 10.32 3.31
CA TRP A 95 2.64 9.42 4.31
C TRP A 95 2.77 10.15 5.65
N SER A 96 2.30 9.54 6.72
CA SER A 96 2.35 10.13 8.06
C SER A 96 3.68 9.84 8.73
N THR A 97 4.40 10.89 9.11
CA THR A 97 5.65 10.77 9.88
C THR A 97 5.44 10.03 11.20
N GLU A 98 4.32 10.30 11.88
CA GLU A 98 4.00 9.67 13.17
C GLU A 98 3.74 8.16 13.01
N LEU A 99 2.92 7.77 12.02
CA LEU A 99 2.63 6.36 11.76
C LEU A 99 3.87 5.62 11.25
N CYS A 100 4.65 6.24 10.38
CA CYS A 100 5.92 5.67 9.91
C CYS A 100 6.90 5.47 11.08
N SER A 101 7.00 6.43 12.00
CA SER A 101 7.82 6.32 13.20
C SER A 101 7.35 5.22 14.15
N MET A 102 6.04 5.08 14.34
CA MET A 102 5.44 4.05 15.19
C MET A 102 5.80 2.62 14.72
N PHE A 103 5.80 2.39 13.40
CA PHE A 103 6.18 1.10 12.81
C PHE A 103 7.67 1.02 12.41
N GLY A 104 8.49 2.02 12.75
CA GLY A 104 9.91 2.03 12.39
C GLY A 104 10.17 1.99 10.87
N VAL A 105 9.22 2.43 10.05
CA VAL A 105 9.31 2.43 8.59
C VAL A 105 9.93 3.74 8.11
N PRO A 106 11.11 3.70 7.45
CA PRO A 106 11.75 4.91 6.95
C PRO A 106 10.98 5.47 5.75
N MET A 107 10.57 6.74 5.85
CA MET A 107 9.74 7.39 4.82
C MET A 107 10.38 7.39 3.42
N HIS A 108 11.71 7.50 3.34
CA HIS A 108 12.42 7.47 2.05
C HIS A 108 12.29 6.13 1.31
N ALA A 109 11.92 5.08 2.02
CA ALA A 109 11.73 3.75 1.43
C ALA A 109 10.32 3.55 0.84
N LEU A 110 9.39 4.48 1.08
CA LEU A 110 8.01 4.38 0.59
C LEU A 110 7.87 4.97 -0.81
N PRO A 111 6.96 4.43 -1.65
CA PRO A 111 6.73 4.92 -3.00
C PRO A 111 6.12 6.32 -3.01
N THR A 112 6.31 7.04 -4.10
CA THR A 112 5.59 8.30 -4.33
C THR A 112 4.11 8.00 -4.53
N VAL A 113 3.25 8.73 -3.82
CA VAL A 113 1.79 8.61 -3.98
C VAL A 113 1.34 9.47 -5.15
N VAL A 114 0.64 8.87 -6.10
CA VAL A 114 0.13 9.51 -7.32
C VAL A 114 -1.38 9.36 -7.43
N ALA A 115 -1.99 10.07 -8.36
CA ALA A 115 -3.41 9.88 -8.68
C ALA A 115 -3.67 8.47 -9.22
N SER A 116 -4.82 7.88 -8.91
CA SER A 116 -5.23 6.56 -9.40
C SER A 116 -5.41 6.53 -10.92
N SER A 117 -5.69 7.67 -11.54
CA SER A 117 -5.77 7.85 -12.99
C SER A 117 -4.75 8.90 -13.44
N GLY A 118 -3.92 8.54 -14.41
CA GLY A 118 -2.85 9.37 -14.95
C GLY A 118 -1.63 8.53 -15.31
N ARG A 119 -0.85 9.01 -16.29
CA ARG A 119 0.34 8.28 -16.76
C ARG A 119 1.43 8.29 -15.69
N VAL A 120 1.83 7.11 -15.24
CA VAL A 120 2.86 6.91 -14.21
C VAL A 120 4.14 6.28 -14.75
N GLY A 121 4.13 5.82 -16.00
CA GLY A 121 5.28 5.21 -16.65
C GLY A 121 4.90 4.53 -17.95
N GLU A 122 5.86 3.83 -18.53
CA GLU A 122 5.67 2.97 -19.70
C GLU A 122 6.34 1.62 -19.47
N THR A 123 5.81 0.60 -20.11
CA THR A 123 6.41 -0.73 -20.07
C THR A 123 7.78 -0.74 -20.73
N ALA A 124 8.75 -1.40 -20.08
CA ALA A 124 10.06 -1.64 -20.65
C ALA A 124 10.09 -2.95 -21.47
N ALA A 125 10.99 -3.07 -22.41
CA ALA A 125 11.18 -4.28 -23.22
C ALA A 125 11.48 -5.53 -22.37
N SER A 126 12.11 -5.35 -21.21
CA SER A 126 12.46 -6.42 -20.26
C SER A 126 11.26 -6.97 -19.48
N ALA A 127 10.08 -6.34 -19.58
CA ALA A 127 8.88 -6.75 -18.85
C ALA A 127 8.17 -8.00 -19.44
N GLY A 128 8.67 -8.54 -20.56
CA GLY A 128 8.05 -9.69 -21.25
C GLY A 128 6.80 -9.34 -22.07
N ILE A 129 6.50 -8.05 -22.19
CA ILE A 129 5.41 -7.47 -22.98
C ILE A 129 6.00 -6.37 -23.89
N PRO A 130 5.27 -5.90 -24.94
CA PRO A 130 5.77 -4.82 -25.77
C PRO A 130 6.17 -3.59 -24.97
N ALA A 131 7.30 -2.97 -25.33
CA ALA A 131 7.74 -1.72 -24.72
C ALA A 131 6.88 -0.53 -25.15
N GLY A 132 6.83 0.52 -24.31
CA GLY A 132 6.17 1.79 -24.64
C GLY A 132 4.65 1.79 -24.38
N ILE A 133 4.09 0.74 -23.80
CA ILE A 133 2.69 0.74 -23.38
C ILE A 133 2.53 1.64 -22.16
N PRO A 134 1.71 2.70 -22.20
CA PRO A 134 1.53 3.59 -21.07
C PRO A 134 0.82 2.88 -19.91
N ILE A 135 1.34 3.05 -18.70
CA ILE A 135 0.71 2.64 -17.45
C ILE A 135 -0.04 3.87 -16.94
N SER A 136 -1.37 3.84 -17.00
CA SER A 136 -2.21 5.03 -16.76
C SER A 136 -3.30 4.84 -15.71
N GLY A 137 -3.28 3.73 -14.99
CA GLY A 137 -4.24 3.46 -13.91
C GLY A 137 -3.62 2.59 -12.83
N ILE A 138 -3.87 2.93 -11.58
CA ILE A 138 -3.49 2.17 -10.39
C ILE A 138 -4.70 2.17 -9.46
N ALA A 139 -5.12 1.02 -8.96
CA ALA A 139 -6.15 0.95 -7.93
C ALA A 139 -6.01 -0.34 -7.11
N GLY A 140 -6.32 -0.26 -5.83
CA GLY A 140 -6.53 -1.45 -5.01
C GLY A 140 -7.72 -2.25 -5.54
N ASP A 141 -7.70 -3.57 -5.38
CA ASP A 141 -8.72 -4.47 -5.94
C ASP A 141 -10.14 -4.10 -5.51
N GLN A 142 -10.34 -3.75 -4.24
CA GLN A 142 -11.66 -3.39 -3.70
C GLN A 142 -12.13 -2.03 -4.24
N GLN A 143 -11.23 -1.07 -4.41
CA GLN A 143 -11.53 0.24 -4.99
C GLN A 143 -11.77 0.14 -6.50
N ALA A 144 -11.01 -0.70 -7.20
CA ALA A 144 -11.26 -1.02 -8.60
C ALA A 144 -12.64 -1.66 -8.79
N ALA A 145 -13.04 -2.58 -7.90
CA ALA A 145 -14.36 -3.19 -7.91
C ALA A 145 -15.48 -2.16 -7.63
N LEU A 146 -15.27 -1.22 -6.70
CA LEU A 146 -16.19 -0.13 -6.42
C LEU A 146 -16.42 0.74 -7.68
N PHE A 147 -15.32 1.13 -8.33
CA PHE A 147 -15.36 1.88 -9.58
C PHE A 147 -16.03 1.09 -10.70
N GLY A 148 -15.67 -0.19 -10.87
CA GLY A 148 -16.23 -1.06 -11.92
C GLY A 148 -17.73 -1.33 -11.75
N GLN A 149 -18.28 -1.19 -10.54
CA GLN A 149 -19.71 -1.25 -10.24
C GLN A 149 -20.40 0.11 -10.30
N ALA A 150 -19.74 1.13 -10.84
CA ALA A 150 -20.26 2.49 -11.01
C ALA A 150 -20.76 3.13 -9.71
N CYS A 151 -20.13 2.81 -8.57
CA CYS A 151 -20.44 3.43 -7.28
C CYS A 151 -19.76 4.81 -7.18
N PHE A 152 -20.27 5.80 -7.88
CA PHE A 152 -19.67 7.15 -7.97
C PHE A 152 -20.35 8.17 -7.05
N GLU A 153 -21.57 7.89 -6.63
CA GLU A 153 -22.34 8.81 -5.79
C GLU A 153 -22.04 8.60 -4.31
N THR A 154 -22.05 9.68 -3.54
CA THR A 154 -21.90 9.60 -2.08
C THR A 154 -23.00 8.72 -1.47
N GLY A 155 -22.60 7.72 -0.71
CA GLY A 155 -23.51 6.72 -0.14
C GLY A 155 -23.71 5.45 -0.97
N SER A 156 -23.23 5.43 -2.23
CA SER A 156 -23.17 4.19 -3.00
C SER A 156 -22.17 3.23 -2.38
N SER A 157 -22.50 1.96 -2.38
CA SER A 157 -21.64 0.92 -1.82
C SER A 157 -21.67 -0.35 -2.67
N LYS A 158 -20.62 -1.14 -2.58
CA LYS A 158 -20.56 -2.50 -3.09
C LYS A 158 -20.20 -3.45 -1.97
N ASN A 159 -20.54 -4.71 -2.12
CA ASN A 159 -20.04 -5.75 -1.26
C ASN A 159 -19.49 -6.90 -2.11
N THR A 160 -18.27 -7.30 -1.83
CA THR A 160 -17.62 -8.45 -2.46
C THR A 160 -17.62 -9.61 -1.47
N TYR A 161 -18.24 -10.70 -1.85
CA TYR A 161 -18.20 -11.96 -1.11
C TYR A 161 -17.21 -12.91 -1.79
N GLY A 162 -16.16 -13.29 -1.07
CA GLY A 162 -15.14 -14.22 -1.51
C GLY A 162 -14.56 -14.95 -0.29
N THR A 163 -13.23 -14.94 -0.12
CA THR A 163 -12.56 -15.43 1.11
C THR A 163 -12.99 -14.62 2.33
N GLY A 164 -13.45 -13.39 2.12
CA GLY A 164 -14.02 -12.49 3.12
C GLY A 164 -15.16 -11.68 2.52
N SER A 165 -15.79 -10.85 3.35
CA SER A 165 -16.78 -9.85 2.95
C SER A 165 -16.13 -8.47 3.00
N PHE A 166 -16.12 -7.77 1.86
CA PHE A 166 -15.40 -6.50 1.68
C PHE A 166 -16.27 -5.44 1.00
#